data_4f2e74ce3ff3a87b47d02230f5a1ea44
#
_entry.id   4f2e74ce3ff3a87b47d02230f5a1ea44
#
_cell.length_a   1.000
_cell.length_b   1.000
_cell.length_c   1.000
_cell.angle_alpha   90.00
_cell.angle_beta   90.00
_cell.angle_gamma   90.00
#
_symmetry.space_group_name_H-M   'P 1'
#
loop_
_entity.id
_entity.type
_entity.pdbx_description
1 polymer ?
#
loop_
_entity_poly.entity_id
_entity_poly.type
_entity_poly.pdbx_seq_one_letter_code
_entity_poly.pdbx_strand_id
1 'polypeptide(L)'
;MSRETPQAAFEHTQAAMLRGDLFEVFACLDVNDLKRVAANAVALSLGTRIDDADEEVRRICDEHRFPLDDLLSARRRVMQKPGRDATTHQRDTMKRGLAAVSNLPAFLAALEGYSRRVRGGGSISTRLFQNETLTDVQVQGSRARGTRIHGSGSSDDVEFVQRKGQWYVKLIARPRV
;
A
#
# COMPACT_ATOMS: atom_id res chain seq x y z
N MET A 1 -0.79 11.81 -16.78
CA MET A 1 -1.65 11.00 -17.68
C MET A 1 -3.01 10.81 -17.03
N SER A 2 -4.08 10.80 -17.82
CA SER A 2 -5.45 10.61 -17.31
C SER A 2 -5.72 9.14 -16.98
N ARG A 3 -6.49 8.88 -15.90
CA ARG A 3 -6.96 7.54 -15.49
C ARG A 3 -8.46 7.41 -15.72
N GLU A 4 -8.94 7.86 -16.88
CA GLU A 4 -10.36 7.92 -17.22
C GLU A 4 -10.97 6.54 -17.54
N THR A 5 -10.13 5.54 -17.80
CA THR A 5 -10.55 4.15 -18.03
C THR A 5 -9.74 3.19 -17.15
N PRO A 6 -10.25 1.98 -16.85
CA PRO A 6 -9.48 0.96 -16.15
C PRO A 6 -8.17 0.61 -16.85
N GLN A 7 -8.18 0.54 -18.17
CA GLN A 7 -7.01 0.29 -19.01
C GLN A 7 -5.95 1.38 -18.81
N ALA A 8 -6.34 2.66 -18.92
CA ALA A 8 -5.44 3.79 -18.71
C ALA A 8 -4.87 3.82 -17.27
N ALA A 9 -5.67 3.44 -16.26
CA ALA A 9 -5.20 3.34 -14.87
C ALA A 9 -4.15 2.23 -14.71
N PHE A 10 -4.34 1.07 -15.35
CA PHE A 10 -3.40 -0.03 -15.33
C PHE A 10 -2.08 0.36 -16.00
N GLU A 11 -2.13 0.90 -17.22
CA GLU A 11 -0.96 1.33 -17.99
C GLU A 11 -0.19 2.44 -17.28
N HIS A 12 -0.91 3.39 -16.65
CA HIS A 12 -0.28 4.46 -15.87
C HIS A 12 0.48 3.88 -14.66
N THR A 13 -0.13 2.93 -13.94
CA THR A 13 0.51 2.26 -12.80
C THR A 13 1.74 1.47 -13.25
N GLN A 14 1.64 0.76 -14.38
CA GLN A 14 2.73 0.03 -14.99
C GLN A 14 3.90 0.95 -15.38
N ALA A 15 3.59 2.05 -16.06
CA ALA A 15 4.61 3.04 -16.45
C ALA A 15 5.30 3.68 -15.24
N ALA A 16 4.56 3.98 -14.16
CA ALA A 16 5.11 4.49 -12.92
C ALA A 16 6.05 3.44 -12.25
N MET A 17 5.62 2.17 -12.22
CA MET A 17 6.45 1.08 -11.68
C MET A 17 7.76 0.90 -12.46
N LEU A 18 7.70 0.96 -13.79
CA LEU A 18 8.89 0.82 -14.66
C LEU A 18 9.89 1.98 -14.47
N ARG A 19 9.41 3.19 -14.15
CA ARG A 19 10.27 4.34 -13.82
C ARG A 19 10.77 4.32 -12.37
N GLY A 20 10.29 3.41 -11.53
CA GLY A 20 10.57 3.39 -10.10
C GLY A 20 9.89 4.52 -9.32
N ASP A 21 8.88 5.15 -9.89
CA ASP A 21 8.12 6.23 -9.26
C ASP A 21 7.09 5.66 -8.28
N LEU A 22 7.55 5.36 -7.06
CA LEU A 22 6.72 4.75 -6.03
C LEU A 22 5.56 5.65 -5.61
N PHE A 23 5.73 6.97 -5.62
CA PHE A 23 4.65 7.89 -5.29
C PHE A 23 3.48 7.73 -6.28
N GLU A 24 3.77 7.78 -7.58
CA GLU A 24 2.75 7.62 -8.61
C GLU A 24 2.11 6.22 -8.59
N VAL A 25 2.91 5.17 -8.34
CA VAL A 25 2.37 3.81 -8.15
C VAL A 25 1.32 3.79 -7.04
N PHE A 26 1.66 4.33 -5.86
CA PHE A 26 0.74 4.34 -4.72
C PHE A 26 -0.45 5.27 -4.93
N ALA A 27 -0.28 6.38 -5.66
CA ALA A 27 -1.38 7.28 -6.02
C ALA A 27 -2.39 6.65 -7.00
N CYS A 28 -2.03 5.56 -7.66
CA CYS A 28 -2.91 4.79 -8.54
C CYS A 28 -3.70 3.68 -7.83
N LEU A 29 -3.39 3.37 -6.57
CA LEU A 29 -4.05 2.30 -5.83
C LEU A 29 -5.35 2.74 -5.15
N ASP A 30 -6.28 1.81 -4.99
CA ASP A 30 -7.47 2.05 -4.16
C ASP A 30 -7.07 2.38 -2.72
N VAL A 31 -7.71 3.37 -2.14
CA VAL A 31 -7.37 3.90 -0.80
C VAL A 31 -7.43 2.85 0.32
N ASN A 32 -8.29 1.83 0.20
CA ASN A 32 -8.37 0.77 1.22
C ASN A 32 -7.18 -0.17 1.12
N ASP A 33 -6.75 -0.50 -0.10
CA ASP A 33 -5.55 -1.31 -0.33
C ASP A 33 -4.29 -0.51 0.06
N LEU A 34 -4.26 0.78 -0.28
CA LEU A 34 -3.18 1.68 0.12
C LEU A 34 -3.00 1.73 1.64
N LYS A 35 -4.09 1.84 2.42
CA LYS A 35 -4.02 1.80 3.89
C LYS A 35 -3.45 0.48 4.42
N ARG A 36 -3.77 -0.64 3.78
CA ARG A 36 -3.26 -1.95 4.18
C ARG A 36 -1.78 -2.10 3.85
N VAL A 37 -1.37 -1.66 2.65
CA VAL A 37 0.05 -1.63 2.26
C VAL A 37 0.83 -0.71 3.19
N ALA A 38 0.28 0.45 3.55
CA ALA A 38 0.91 1.37 4.49
C ALA A 38 1.08 0.77 5.89
N ALA A 39 0.08 0.05 6.41
CA ALA A 39 0.22 -0.66 7.68
C ALA A 39 1.35 -1.70 7.65
N ASN A 40 1.48 -2.44 6.55
CA ASN A 40 2.57 -3.38 6.34
C ASN A 40 3.93 -2.66 6.22
N ALA A 41 4.01 -1.56 5.48
CA ALA A 41 5.23 -0.78 5.33
C ALA A 41 5.73 -0.22 6.67
N VAL A 42 4.83 0.33 7.49
CA VAL A 42 5.15 0.76 8.86
C VAL A 42 5.67 -0.42 9.68
N ALA A 43 4.98 -1.56 9.66
CA ALA A 43 5.40 -2.75 10.41
C ALA A 43 6.79 -3.25 9.96
N LEU A 44 7.04 -3.29 8.65
CA LEU A 44 8.34 -3.68 8.08
C LEU A 44 9.43 -2.68 8.45
N SER A 45 9.16 -1.38 8.39
CA SER A 45 10.14 -0.34 8.73
C SER A 45 10.56 -0.40 10.21
N LEU A 46 9.64 -0.75 11.11
CA LEU A 46 9.93 -0.96 12.53
C LEU A 46 10.63 -2.31 12.79
N GLY A 47 10.36 -3.34 11.98
CA GLY A 47 10.91 -4.69 12.17
C GLY A 47 10.57 -5.27 13.54
N THR A 48 11.58 -5.89 14.19
CA THR A 48 11.45 -6.46 15.54
C THR A 48 11.64 -5.45 16.66
N ARG A 49 12.01 -4.21 16.36
CA ARG A 49 12.22 -3.15 17.36
C ARG A 49 10.89 -2.78 18.01
N ILE A 50 10.89 -2.76 19.34
CA ILE A 50 9.67 -2.54 20.15
C ILE A 50 9.73 -1.19 20.83
N ASP A 51 10.91 -0.80 21.30
CA ASP A 51 11.09 0.37 22.16
C ASP A 51 11.55 1.60 21.40
N ASP A 52 12.06 1.42 20.18
CA ASP A 52 12.61 2.48 19.37
C ASP A 52 12.38 2.25 17.88
N ALA A 53 12.57 3.29 17.08
CA ALA A 53 12.59 3.25 15.64
C ALA A 53 13.90 3.89 15.15
N ASP A 54 14.31 3.47 13.94
CA ASP A 54 15.41 4.12 13.24
C ASP A 54 15.13 5.63 13.09
N GLU A 55 16.17 6.46 13.22
CA GLU A 55 16.05 7.92 13.15
C GLU A 55 15.39 8.38 11.83
N GLU A 56 15.71 7.72 10.73
CA GLU A 56 15.09 8.02 9.43
C GLU A 56 13.60 7.66 9.43
N VAL A 57 13.20 6.56 10.05
CA VAL A 57 11.78 6.18 10.19
C VAL A 57 11.04 7.20 11.05
N ARG A 58 11.65 7.69 12.15
CA ARG A 58 11.08 8.77 12.96
C ARG A 58 10.86 10.02 12.14
N ARG A 59 11.87 10.49 11.43
CA ARG A 59 11.79 11.67 10.57
C ARG A 59 10.66 11.53 9.53
N ILE A 60 10.55 10.39 8.84
CA ILE A 60 9.47 10.12 7.88
C ILE A 60 8.10 10.19 8.57
N CYS A 61 7.96 9.60 9.75
CA CYS A 61 6.69 9.62 10.49
C CYS A 61 6.31 11.06 10.89
N ASP A 62 7.26 11.85 11.38
CA ASP A 62 7.06 13.24 11.80
C ASP A 62 6.67 14.13 10.61
N GLU A 63 7.39 14.06 9.50
CA GLU A 63 7.10 14.79 8.26
C GLU A 63 5.67 14.53 7.75
N HIS A 64 5.18 13.33 7.93
CA HIS A 64 3.86 12.91 7.48
C HIS A 64 2.80 12.90 8.60
N ARG A 65 3.13 13.36 9.81
CA ARG A 65 2.23 13.41 10.99
C ARG A 65 1.69 12.05 11.40
N PHE A 66 2.46 11.00 11.20
CA PHE A 66 2.11 9.67 11.71
C PHE A 66 2.52 9.55 13.18
N PRO A 67 1.62 9.24 14.13
CA PRO A 67 1.91 9.20 15.57
C PRO A 67 2.68 7.93 15.96
N LEU A 68 3.98 7.91 15.66
CA LEU A 68 4.84 6.75 15.85
C LEU A 68 4.94 6.32 17.31
N ASP A 69 5.06 7.26 18.25
CA ASP A 69 5.24 6.94 19.66
C ASP A 69 4.00 6.28 20.28
N ASP A 70 2.80 6.64 19.82
CA ASP A 70 1.57 5.93 20.21
C ASP A 70 1.59 4.48 19.73
N LEU A 71 2.07 4.24 18.51
CA LEU A 71 2.18 2.89 17.97
C LEU A 71 3.24 2.08 18.71
N LEU A 72 4.41 2.63 19.00
CA LEU A 72 5.46 1.98 19.78
C LEU A 72 4.95 1.63 21.19
N SER A 73 4.21 2.53 21.83
CA SER A 73 3.57 2.28 23.13
C SER A 73 2.55 1.15 23.07
N ALA A 74 1.74 1.10 22.02
CA ALA A 74 0.78 0.01 21.81
C ALA A 74 1.49 -1.33 21.54
N ARG A 75 2.59 -1.34 20.80
CA ARG A 75 3.43 -2.54 20.58
C ARG A 75 4.03 -3.06 21.89
N ARG A 76 4.58 -2.19 22.73
CA ARG A 76 5.11 -2.58 24.07
C ARG A 76 4.05 -3.26 24.92
N ARG A 77 2.82 -2.74 24.93
CA ARG A 77 1.70 -3.36 25.66
C ARG A 77 1.42 -4.79 25.19
N VAL A 78 1.42 -5.03 23.87
CA VAL A 78 1.23 -6.39 23.32
C VAL A 78 2.31 -7.34 23.79
N MET A 79 3.56 -6.88 23.86
CA MET A 79 4.69 -7.70 24.29
C MET A 79 4.69 -7.98 25.80
N GLN A 80 4.34 -6.97 26.61
CA GLN A 80 4.31 -7.10 28.08
C GLN A 80 3.12 -7.92 28.58
N LYS A 81 1.97 -7.74 27.95
CA LYS A 81 0.73 -8.43 28.32
C LYS A 81 -0.02 -8.83 27.02
N PRO A 82 0.40 -9.93 26.39
CA PRO A 82 -0.26 -10.39 25.17
C PRO A 82 -1.73 -10.75 25.45
N GLY A 83 -2.61 -10.34 24.54
CA GLY A 83 -4.03 -10.62 24.63
C GLY A 83 -4.85 -9.91 23.56
N ARG A 84 -6.12 -10.29 23.43
CA ARG A 84 -7.01 -9.75 22.40
C ARG A 84 -7.15 -8.24 22.48
N ASP A 85 -7.28 -7.70 23.68
CA ASP A 85 -7.49 -6.26 23.89
C ASP A 85 -6.24 -5.45 23.51
N ALA A 86 -5.04 -5.92 23.88
CA ALA A 86 -3.78 -5.28 23.52
C ALA A 86 -3.58 -5.28 22.00
N THR A 87 -3.85 -6.41 21.32
CA THR A 87 -3.77 -6.55 19.87
C THR A 87 -4.78 -5.66 19.16
N THR A 88 -6.00 -5.59 19.69
CA THR A 88 -7.04 -4.70 19.14
C THR A 88 -6.64 -3.24 19.29
N HIS A 89 -6.12 -2.85 20.45
CA HIS A 89 -5.62 -1.50 20.69
C HIS A 89 -4.49 -1.11 19.74
N GLN A 90 -3.52 -1.99 19.52
CA GLN A 90 -2.43 -1.76 18.54
C GLN A 90 -2.97 -1.57 17.11
N ARG A 91 -3.88 -2.43 16.69
CA ARG A 91 -4.52 -2.33 15.37
C ARG A 91 -5.29 -1.01 15.21
N ASP A 92 -6.03 -0.59 16.22
CA ASP A 92 -6.82 0.63 16.17
C ASP A 92 -5.93 1.89 16.24
N THR A 93 -4.80 1.82 16.97
CA THR A 93 -3.77 2.86 16.96
C THR A 93 -3.15 3.01 15.57
N MET A 94 -2.80 1.90 14.91
CA MET A 94 -2.33 1.93 13.51
C MET A 94 -3.35 2.58 12.58
N LYS A 95 -4.62 2.19 12.66
CA LYS A 95 -5.70 2.77 11.82
C LYS A 95 -5.86 4.27 12.04
N ARG A 96 -5.86 4.73 13.29
CA ARG A 96 -5.93 6.17 13.61
C ARG A 96 -4.70 6.90 13.08
N GLY A 97 -3.51 6.35 13.27
CA GLY A 97 -2.28 6.93 12.74
C GLY A 97 -2.32 7.11 11.23
N LEU A 98 -2.72 6.08 10.49
CA LEU A 98 -2.86 6.17 9.03
C LEU A 98 -3.96 7.16 8.58
N ALA A 99 -5.00 7.36 9.39
CA ALA A 99 -6.03 8.35 9.11
C ALA A 99 -5.57 9.79 9.32
N ALA A 100 -4.55 10.02 10.14
CA ALA A 100 -3.94 11.33 10.39
C ALA A 100 -2.97 11.77 9.28
N VAL A 101 -2.46 10.82 8.49
CA VAL A 101 -1.54 11.10 7.37
C VAL A 101 -2.29 11.79 6.23
N SER A 102 -1.90 13.02 5.91
CA SER A 102 -2.58 13.84 4.88
C SER A 102 -2.29 13.36 3.44
N ASN A 103 -1.08 12.85 3.19
CA ASN A 103 -0.66 12.33 1.89
C ASN A 103 -0.12 10.90 2.04
N LEU A 104 -1.04 9.93 2.05
CA LEU A 104 -0.70 8.53 2.26
C LEU A 104 0.20 7.93 1.16
N PRO A 105 0.06 8.25 -0.14
CA PRO A 105 1.01 7.84 -1.18
C PRO A 105 2.44 8.31 -0.92
N ALA A 106 2.64 9.58 -0.53
CA ALA A 106 3.98 10.12 -0.25
C ALA A 106 4.60 9.46 0.99
N PHE A 107 3.84 9.31 2.06
CA PHE A 107 4.27 8.60 3.27
C PHE A 107 4.72 7.17 2.96
N LEU A 108 3.90 6.45 2.20
CA LEU A 108 4.20 5.08 1.83
C LEU A 108 5.43 4.99 0.91
N ALA A 109 5.58 5.90 -0.05
CA ALA A 109 6.75 5.95 -0.91
C ALA A 109 8.05 6.18 -0.12
N ALA A 110 8.02 7.04 0.89
CA ALA A 110 9.16 7.30 1.77
C ALA A 110 9.55 6.06 2.60
N LEU A 111 8.57 5.40 3.24
CA LEU A 111 8.80 4.17 4.00
C LEU A 111 9.28 3.02 3.13
N GLU A 112 8.72 2.88 1.93
CA GLU A 112 9.12 1.85 0.97
C GLU A 112 10.55 2.08 0.48
N GLY A 113 10.92 3.34 0.19
CA GLY A 113 12.28 3.73 -0.16
C GLY A 113 13.28 3.39 0.94
N TYR A 114 12.96 3.72 2.19
CA TYR A 114 13.75 3.33 3.36
C TYR A 114 13.90 1.79 3.46
N SER A 115 12.79 1.06 3.41
CA SER A 115 12.81 -0.40 3.57
C SER A 115 13.64 -1.09 2.49
N ARG A 116 13.57 -0.63 1.25
CA ARG A 116 14.38 -1.17 0.14
C ARG A 116 15.87 -0.93 0.33
N ARG A 117 16.27 0.27 0.78
CA ARG A 117 17.69 0.60 1.03
C ARG A 117 18.27 -0.15 2.21
N VAL A 118 17.55 -0.20 3.33
CA VAL A 118 18.09 -0.68 4.60
C VAL A 118 17.86 -2.18 4.80
N ARG A 119 16.75 -2.71 4.26
CA ARG A 119 16.34 -4.11 4.49
C ARG A 119 16.37 -4.99 3.24
N GLY A 120 16.70 -4.43 2.09
CA GLY A 120 16.74 -5.15 0.82
C GLY A 120 15.37 -5.59 0.29
N GLY A 121 14.27 -5.09 0.87
CA GLY A 121 12.92 -5.44 0.44
C GLY A 121 11.88 -4.42 0.90
N GLY A 122 10.69 -4.48 0.30
CA GLY A 122 9.59 -3.56 0.56
C GLY A 122 8.25 -4.27 0.73
N SER A 123 7.21 -3.49 0.96
CA SER A 123 5.84 -3.94 1.18
C SER A 123 5.13 -4.40 -0.10
N ILE A 124 5.65 -3.99 -1.26
CA ILE A 124 5.18 -4.44 -2.57
C ILE A 124 6.33 -5.01 -3.41
N SER A 125 6.02 -5.99 -4.24
CA SER A 125 7.00 -6.56 -5.17
C SER A 125 7.46 -5.53 -6.19
N THR A 126 8.76 -5.49 -6.47
CA THR A 126 9.33 -4.68 -7.56
C THR A 126 8.90 -5.14 -8.95
N ARG A 127 8.40 -6.37 -9.06
CA ARG A 127 7.92 -6.97 -10.32
C ARG A 127 6.42 -6.74 -10.55
N LEU A 128 5.73 -6.13 -9.61
CA LEU A 128 4.30 -5.86 -9.74
C LEU A 128 4.06 -4.97 -10.97
N PHE A 129 3.09 -5.33 -11.80
CA PHE A 129 2.75 -4.68 -13.07
C PHE A 129 3.82 -4.74 -14.17
N GLN A 130 5.01 -5.31 -13.94
CA GLN A 130 6.04 -5.41 -14.98
C GLN A 130 5.71 -6.56 -15.95
N ASN A 131 5.83 -6.29 -17.26
CA ASN A 131 5.58 -7.28 -18.31
C ASN A 131 4.20 -7.97 -18.18
N GLU A 132 3.20 -7.22 -17.79
CA GLU A 132 1.83 -7.68 -17.65
C GLU A 132 0.93 -7.02 -18.70
N THR A 133 -0.08 -7.73 -19.15
CA THR A 133 -1.09 -7.23 -20.08
C THR A 133 -2.46 -7.34 -19.44
N LEU A 134 -3.28 -6.30 -19.60
CA LEU A 134 -4.67 -6.30 -19.16
C LEU A 134 -5.59 -6.65 -20.33
N THR A 135 -6.47 -7.64 -20.14
CA THR A 135 -7.47 -8.10 -21.12
C THR A 135 -8.85 -8.23 -20.49
N ASP A 136 -9.87 -8.43 -21.30
CA ASP A 136 -11.25 -8.78 -20.88
C ASP A 136 -11.85 -7.82 -19.84
N VAL A 137 -11.59 -6.52 -20.02
CA VAL A 137 -12.07 -5.49 -19.09
C VAL A 137 -13.59 -5.32 -19.19
N GLN A 138 -14.27 -5.59 -18.10
CA GLN A 138 -15.70 -5.41 -17.94
C GLN A 138 -15.98 -4.30 -16.91
N VAL A 139 -16.75 -3.29 -17.31
CA VAL A 139 -17.11 -2.14 -16.48
C VAL A 139 -18.56 -2.27 -16.02
N GLN A 140 -18.79 -2.12 -14.71
CA GLN A 140 -20.11 -2.12 -14.09
C GLN A 140 -20.22 -0.91 -13.14
N GLY A 141 -20.77 0.18 -13.62
CA GLY A 141 -20.87 1.44 -12.88
C GLY A 141 -19.48 1.96 -12.48
N SER A 142 -19.23 2.10 -11.17
CA SER A 142 -17.97 2.57 -10.61
C SER A 142 -16.96 1.43 -10.30
N ARG A 143 -17.19 0.24 -10.81
CA ARG A 143 -16.30 -0.91 -10.65
C ARG A 143 -15.96 -1.49 -12.01
N ALA A 144 -14.77 -2.05 -12.12
CA ALA A 144 -14.39 -2.84 -13.26
C ALA A 144 -13.55 -4.03 -12.83
N ARG A 145 -13.53 -5.05 -13.68
CA ARG A 145 -12.70 -6.25 -13.53
C ARG A 145 -12.08 -6.58 -14.88
N GLY A 146 -10.89 -7.07 -14.87
CA GLY A 146 -10.18 -7.54 -16.04
C GLY A 146 -9.32 -8.75 -15.71
N THR A 147 -8.73 -9.35 -16.71
CA THR A 147 -7.74 -10.43 -16.59
C THR A 147 -6.35 -9.82 -16.80
N ARG A 148 -5.48 -10.01 -15.83
CA ARG A 148 -4.07 -9.64 -15.90
C ARG A 148 -3.26 -10.86 -16.30
N ILE A 149 -2.58 -10.76 -17.43
CA ILE A 149 -1.69 -11.82 -17.96
C ILE A 149 -0.26 -11.43 -17.60
N HIS A 150 0.42 -12.30 -16.86
CA HIS A 150 1.83 -12.13 -16.49
C HIS A 150 2.77 -12.54 -17.62
N GLY A 151 3.98 -12.03 -17.62
CA GLY A 151 5.01 -12.41 -18.60
C GLY A 151 5.38 -13.91 -18.58
N SER A 152 5.03 -14.64 -17.52
CA SER A 152 5.14 -16.09 -17.42
C SER A 152 4.02 -16.86 -18.16
N GLY A 153 3.01 -16.17 -18.67
CA GLY A 153 1.80 -16.76 -19.27
C GLY A 153 0.71 -17.13 -18.27
N SER A 154 0.96 -17.04 -16.95
CA SER A 154 -0.09 -17.19 -15.94
C SER A 154 -1.01 -15.97 -15.93
N SER A 155 -2.24 -16.12 -15.44
CA SER A 155 -3.20 -15.04 -15.35
C SER A 155 -3.92 -15.01 -14.00
N ASP A 156 -4.31 -13.82 -13.59
CA ASP A 156 -5.19 -13.58 -12.45
C ASP A 156 -6.18 -12.44 -12.73
N ASP A 157 -7.15 -12.29 -11.84
CA ASP A 157 -8.10 -11.20 -11.93
C ASP A 157 -7.52 -9.93 -11.31
N VAL A 158 -7.79 -8.80 -11.95
CA VAL A 158 -7.54 -7.47 -11.38
C VAL A 158 -8.85 -6.70 -11.30
N GLU A 159 -9.06 -6.01 -10.20
CA GLU A 159 -10.23 -5.17 -9.98
C GLU A 159 -9.84 -3.69 -10.00
N PHE A 160 -10.81 -2.86 -10.36
CA PHE A 160 -10.69 -1.42 -10.37
C PHE A 160 -11.89 -0.77 -9.70
N VAL A 161 -11.67 0.42 -9.14
CA VAL A 161 -12.73 1.25 -8.60
C VAL A 161 -12.61 2.67 -9.12
N GLN A 162 -13.73 3.27 -9.50
CA GLN A 162 -13.78 4.66 -9.94
C GLN A 162 -14.15 5.57 -8.76
N ARG A 163 -13.42 6.68 -8.60
CA ARG A 163 -13.69 7.74 -7.64
C ARG A 163 -13.43 9.10 -8.29
N LYS A 164 -14.38 10.00 -8.20
CA LYS A 164 -14.26 11.35 -8.79
C LYS A 164 -13.81 11.34 -10.25
N GLY A 165 -14.37 10.42 -11.05
CA GLY A 165 -14.03 10.29 -12.48
C GLY A 165 -12.71 9.60 -12.81
N GLN A 166 -11.89 9.21 -11.82
CA GLN A 166 -10.62 8.52 -12.01
C GLN A 166 -10.71 7.06 -11.55
N TRP A 167 -10.05 6.15 -12.28
CA TRP A 167 -9.95 4.76 -11.92
C TRP A 167 -8.69 4.47 -11.10
N TYR A 168 -8.83 3.55 -10.15
CA TYR A 168 -7.79 3.11 -9.23
C TYR A 168 -7.70 1.58 -9.26
N VAL A 169 -6.48 1.07 -9.27
CA VAL A 169 -6.20 -0.36 -9.26
C VAL A 169 -6.36 -0.91 -7.85
N LYS A 170 -6.97 -2.08 -7.71
CA LYS A 170 -7.02 -2.85 -6.47
C LYS A 170 -5.94 -3.93 -6.49
N LEU A 171 -5.11 -3.96 -5.46
CA LEU A 171 -4.03 -4.95 -5.32
C LEU A 171 -4.55 -6.34 -4.96
N ILE A 172 -5.71 -6.43 -4.31
CA ILE A 172 -6.28 -7.67 -3.84
C ILE A 172 -7.63 -7.85 -4.52
N ALA A 173 -7.66 -8.72 -5.50
CA ALA A 173 -8.90 -9.22 -6.05
C ALA A 173 -9.66 -10.02 -4.97
N ARG A 174 -10.98 -9.86 -4.92
CA ARG A 174 -11.80 -10.74 -4.09
C ARG A 174 -11.80 -12.13 -4.71
N PRO A 175 -11.66 -13.22 -3.92
CA PRO A 175 -11.83 -14.55 -4.48
C PRO A 175 -13.20 -14.64 -5.18
N ARG A 176 -13.25 -15.36 -6.29
CA ARG A 176 -14.54 -15.69 -6.92
C ARG A 176 -15.33 -16.53 -5.92
N VAL A 177 -16.51 -16.06 -5.52
CA VAL A 177 -17.51 -16.82 -4.76
C VAL A 177 -18.25 -17.70 -5.75
#